data_a415a5eaa5b7c2ffe0ad5e360ec0b856
#
_entry.id   a415a5eaa5b7c2ffe0ad5e360ec0b856
#
_cell.length_a   1.000
_cell.length_b   1.000
_cell.length_c   1.000
_cell.angle_alpha   90.00
_cell.angle_beta   90.00
_cell.angle_gamma   90.00
#
_symmetry.space_group_name_H-M   'P 1'
#
loop_
_entity.id
_entity.type
_entity.pdbx_description
1 polymer ?
#
loop_
_entity_poly.entity_id
_entity_poly.type
_entity_poly.pdbx_seq_one_letter_code
_entity_poly.pdbx_strand_id
1 'polypeptide(L)'
;MGHIVGESRNQATLFPEVLDDLIREGSPVRVIDAFVDSLDLAGLGFDRAVAKATGRPGYSPGDLLKLYVYGYLNQIRSSRRLEREAGRNVELLWLLNKLRPDFKTIADFRKDNAKAITRACRAFTLFCRAQ
;
A
#
# COMPACT_ATOMS: atom_id res chain seq x y z
N MET A 1 17.47 2.32 -11.23
CA MET A 1 17.01 2.82 -9.92
C MET A 1 15.73 2.12 -9.52
N GLY A 2 15.58 1.85 -8.23
CA GLY A 2 14.37 1.20 -7.72
C GLY A 2 13.23 2.17 -7.43
N HIS A 3 12.22 1.66 -6.81
CA HIS A 3 11.11 2.48 -6.29
C HIS A 3 11.55 3.20 -5.01
N ILE A 4 10.76 4.19 -4.58
CA ILE A 4 10.93 4.83 -3.28
C ILE A 4 10.68 3.77 -2.21
N VAL A 5 11.60 3.65 -1.26
CA VAL A 5 11.52 2.65 -0.19
C VAL A 5 11.35 3.37 1.14
N GLY A 6 10.42 2.89 1.96
CA GLY A 6 10.19 3.46 3.28
C GLY A 6 11.16 2.91 4.33
N GLU A 7 10.96 3.33 5.58
CA GLU A 7 11.69 2.77 6.71
C GLU A 7 11.22 1.34 6.98
N SER A 8 12.17 0.49 7.36
CA SER A 8 11.80 -0.85 7.81
C SER A 8 10.91 -0.75 9.05
N ARG A 9 9.81 -1.49 9.05
CA ARG A 9 8.91 -1.51 10.21
C ARG A 9 9.53 -2.19 11.42
N ASN A 10 10.66 -2.85 11.23
CA ASN A 10 11.39 -3.49 12.33
C ASN A 10 12.54 -2.63 12.85
N GLN A 11 12.73 -1.43 12.30
CA GLN A 11 13.77 -0.53 12.76
C GLN A 11 13.34 0.13 14.07
N ALA A 12 14.22 0.10 15.06
CA ALA A 12 13.98 0.78 16.32
C ALA A 12 14.13 2.30 16.12
N THR A 13 13.27 3.07 16.78
CA THR A 13 13.34 4.53 16.75
C THR A 13 14.25 5.04 17.87
N LEU A 14 14.40 6.37 17.99
CA LEU A 14 15.16 6.98 19.07
C LEU A 14 14.66 6.53 20.44
N PHE A 15 13.36 6.39 20.60
CA PHE A 15 12.76 5.70 21.74
C PHE A 15 12.67 4.23 21.35
N PRO A 16 12.86 3.27 22.28
CA PRO A 16 12.92 1.84 21.94
C PRO A 16 11.53 1.31 21.54
N GLU A 17 11.07 1.70 20.37
CA GLU A 17 9.77 1.36 19.84
C GLU A 17 9.94 0.87 18.41
N VAL A 18 9.37 -0.30 18.12
CA VAL A 18 9.38 -0.91 16.79
C VAL A 18 7.95 -0.88 16.27
N LEU A 19 7.77 -0.32 15.08
CA LEU A 19 6.44 -0.15 14.49
C LEU A 19 5.70 -1.48 14.38
N ASP A 20 6.39 -2.56 14.07
CA ASP A 20 5.78 -3.87 13.95
C ASP A 20 5.11 -4.34 15.24
N ASP A 21 5.60 -3.90 16.40
CA ASP A 21 5.04 -4.27 17.69
C ASP A 21 3.72 -3.58 17.99
N LEU A 22 3.40 -2.51 17.25
CA LEU A 22 2.17 -1.76 17.45
C LEU A 22 0.97 -2.38 16.73
N ILE A 23 1.21 -3.36 15.86
CA ILE A 23 0.16 -4.01 15.07
C ILE A 23 0.03 -5.46 15.52
N ARG A 24 -1.17 -5.83 15.97
CA ARG A 24 -1.45 -7.20 16.42
C ARG A 24 -1.29 -8.20 15.28
N GLU A 25 -0.93 -9.43 15.60
CA GLU A 25 -0.76 -10.48 14.61
C GLU A 25 -2.04 -10.74 13.80
N GLY A 26 -3.19 -10.64 14.43
CA GLY A 26 -4.48 -10.87 13.76
C GLY A 26 -5.06 -9.65 13.06
N SER A 27 -4.33 -8.55 12.99
CA SER A 27 -4.85 -7.32 12.38
C SER A 27 -5.15 -7.52 10.90
N PRO A 28 -6.30 -7.02 10.40
CA PRO A 28 -6.60 -7.07 8.96
C PRO A 28 -5.53 -6.42 8.09
N VAL A 29 -4.78 -5.44 8.62
CA VAL A 29 -3.75 -4.77 7.83
C VAL A 29 -2.61 -5.72 7.48
N ARG A 30 -2.32 -6.70 8.32
CA ARG A 30 -1.32 -7.72 8.00
C ARG A 30 -1.79 -8.63 6.86
N VAL A 31 -3.08 -8.90 6.79
CA VAL A 31 -3.68 -9.68 5.69
C VAL A 31 -3.55 -8.92 4.38
N ILE A 32 -3.82 -7.62 4.40
CA ILE A 32 -3.65 -6.78 3.21
C ILE A 32 -2.21 -6.84 2.72
N ASP A 33 -1.26 -6.68 3.63
CA ASP A 33 0.16 -6.68 3.31
C ASP A 33 0.57 -7.98 2.63
N ALA A 34 0.23 -9.10 3.23
CA ALA A 34 0.57 -10.43 2.70
C ALA A 34 -0.12 -10.68 1.35
N PHE A 35 -1.39 -10.29 1.24
CA PHE A 35 -2.14 -10.50 0.01
C PHE A 35 -1.52 -9.75 -1.16
N VAL A 36 -1.26 -8.46 -0.98
CA VAL A 36 -0.70 -7.63 -2.06
C VAL A 36 0.69 -8.12 -2.43
N ASP A 37 1.50 -8.49 -1.44
CA ASP A 37 2.85 -9.00 -1.70
C ASP A 37 2.83 -10.31 -2.50
N SER A 38 1.73 -11.06 -2.45
CA SER A 38 1.60 -12.31 -3.19
C SER A 38 1.14 -12.11 -4.64
N LEU A 39 0.74 -10.91 -5.04
CA LEU A 39 0.19 -10.66 -6.36
C LEU A 39 1.26 -10.47 -7.42
N ASP A 40 0.95 -10.95 -8.62
CA ASP A 40 1.72 -10.62 -9.82
C ASP A 40 1.15 -9.32 -10.39
N LEU A 41 1.73 -8.19 -9.97
CA LEU A 41 1.22 -6.88 -10.35
C LEU A 41 1.31 -6.62 -11.85
N ALA A 42 2.40 -7.05 -12.47
CA ALA A 42 2.56 -6.89 -13.92
C ALA A 42 1.49 -7.71 -14.66
N GLY A 43 1.22 -8.94 -14.21
CA GLY A 43 0.20 -9.79 -14.80
C GLY A 43 -1.20 -9.23 -14.63
N LEU A 44 -1.45 -8.46 -13.56
CA LEU A 44 -2.73 -7.80 -13.34
C LEU A 44 -2.89 -6.52 -14.17
N GLY A 45 -1.82 -6.05 -14.79
CA GLY A 45 -1.86 -4.89 -15.66
C GLY A 45 -1.49 -3.58 -14.98
N PHE A 46 -0.80 -3.62 -13.85
CA PHE A 46 -0.37 -2.39 -13.18
C PHE A 46 0.79 -1.74 -13.91
N ASP A 47 0.66 -0.45 -14.18
CA ASP A 47 1.76 0.35 -14.72
C ASP A 47 2.88 0.43 -13.69
N ARG A 48 4.12 0.46 -14.20
CA ARG A 48 5.31 0.64 -13.38
C ARG A 48 5.52 -0.47 -12.36
N ALA A 49 4.96 -1.66 -12.62
CA ALA A 49 5.23 -2.82 -11.77
C ALA A 49 6.73 -3.12 -11.71
N VAL A 50 7.44 -2.76 -12.79
CA VAL A 50 8.91 -2.84 -12.84
C VAL A 50 9.46 -1.41 -12.74
N ALA A 51 10.40 -1.19 -11.82
CA ALA A 51 10.99 0.13 -11.63
C ALA A 51 11.75 0.57 -12.88
N LYS A 52 11.66 1.87 -13.20
CA LYS A 52 12.43 2.43 -14.31
C LYS A 52 13.92 2.40 -14.01
N ALA A 53 14.72 2.13 -15.03
CA ALA A 53 16.16 2.11 -14.88
C ALA A 53 16.76 3.51 -14.68
N THR A 54 16.08 4.53 -15.21
CA THR A 54 16.56 5.91 -15.14
C THR A 54 15.44 6.84 -14.69
N GLY A 55 15.83 8.02 -14.24
CA GLY A 55 14.88 9.05 -13.85
C GLY A 55 14.58 9.03 -12.35
N ARG A 56 13.62 9.87 -11.93
CA ARG A 56 13.22 9.97 -10.52
C ARG A 56 12.47 8.71 -10.11
N PRO A 57 12.83 8.09 -8.98
CA PRO A 57 12.08 6.93 -8.49
C PRO A 57 10.62 7.28 -8.19
N GLY A 58 9.71 6.40 -8.58
CA GLY A 58 8.31 6.53 -8.24
C GLY A 58 7.94 5.57 -7.11
N TYR A 59 6.74 5.71 -6.60
CA TYR A 59 6.21 4.75 -5.62
C TYR A 59 5.95 3.41 -6.30
N SER A 60 6.16 2.33 -5.56
CA SER A 60 5.82 1.00 -6.03
C SER A 60 4.30 0.87 -6.20
N PRO A 61 3.81 0.27 -7.30
CA PRO A 61 2.37 0.00 -7.41
C PRO A 61 1.85 -0.86 -6.26
N GLY A 62 2.67 -1.74 -5.71
CA GLY A 62 2.29 -2.56 -4.57
C GLY A 62 1.96 -1.71 -3.34
N ASP A 63 2.78 -0.72 -3.05
CA ASP A 63 2.54 0.16 -1.91
C ASP A 63 1.27 0.99 -2.11
N LEU A 64 1.07 1.53 -3.31
CA LEU A 64 -0.14 2.29 -3.61
C LEU A 64 -1.39 1.40 -3.58
N LEU A 65 -1.26 0.16 -4.04
CA LEU A 65 -2.37 -0.79 -3.99
C LEU A 65 -2.73 -1.14 -2.54
N LYS A 66 -1.74 -1.32 -1.67
CA LYS A 66 -2.00 -1.57 -0.25
C LYS A 66 -2.83 -0.44 0.35
N LEU A 67 -2.47 0.79 0.01
CA LEU A 67 -3.22 1.97 0.48
C LEU A 67 -4.66 1.94 -0.05
N TYR A 68 -4.86 1.60 -1.31
CA TYR A 68 -6.20 1.52 -1.90
C TYR A 68 -7.05 0.41 -1.30
N VAL A 69 -6.47 -0.76 -1.07
CA VAL A 69 -7.20 -1.87 -0.45
C VAL A 69 -7.60 -1.50 0.97
N TYR A 70 -6.70 -0.85 1.70
CA TYR A 70 -7.01 -0.35 3.04
C TYR A 70 -8.19 0.64 2.99
N GLY A 71 -8.14 1.58 2.05
CA GLY A 71 -9.22 2.56 1.87
C GLY A 71 -10.53 1.89 1.50
N TYR A 72 -10.49 0.88 0.63
CA TYR A 72 -11.67 0.13 0.24
C TYR A 72 -12.34 -0.54 1.44
N LEU A 73 -11.55 -1.20 2.29
CA LEU A 73 -12.07 -1.88 3.48
C LEU A 73 -12.61 -0.91 4.52
N ASN A 74 -12.00 0.26 4.66
CA ASN A 74 -12.34 1.23 5.69
C ASN A 74 -13.19 2.38 5.15
N GLN A 75 -13.65 2.28 3.91
CA GLN A 75 -14.53 3.26 3.26
C GLN A 75 -13.91 4.65 3.19
N ILE A 76 -12.60 4.71 2.98
CA ILE A 76 -11.87 5.96 2.74
C ILE A 76 -11.67 6.08 1.24
N ARG A 77 -12.48 6.91 0.57
CA ARG A 77 -12.50 6.98 -0.89
C ARG A 77 -11.76 8.18 -1.46
N SER A 78 -11.56 9.22 -0.64
CA SER A 78 -10.93 10.45 -1.09
C SER A 78 -9.41 10.31 -1.09
N SER A 79 -8.76 10.70 -2.18
CA SER A 79 -7.30 10.71 -2.25
C SER A 79 -6.68 11.62 -1.20
N ARG A 80 -7.35 12.74 -0.90
CA ARG A 80 -6.86 13.65 0.14
C ARG A 80 -6.97 13.05 1.53
N ARG A 81 -8.03 12.29 1.79
CA ARG A 81 -8.17 11.59 3.07
C ARG A 81 -7.14 10.46 3.19
N LEU A 82 -6.87 9.74 2.11
CA LEU A 82 -5.85 8.70 2.13
C LEU A 82 -4.47 9.29 2.40
N GLU A 83 -4.14 10.42 1.79
CA GLU A 83 -2.89 11.11 2.07
C GLU A 83 -2.77 11.46 3.55
N ARG A 84 -3.83 12.03 4.12
CA ARG A 84 -3.84 12.44 5.53
C ARG A 84 -3.69 11.24 6.44
N GLU A 85 -4.44 10.17 6.17
CA GLU A 85 -4.40 8.98 7.01
C GLU A 85 -3.04 8.28 6.93
N ALA A 86 -2.40 8.28 5.78
CA ALA A 86 -1.06 7.69 5.63
C ALA A 86 -0.04 8.38 6.53
N GLY A 87 -0.27 9.65 6.86
CA GLY A 87 0.64 10.41 7.72
C GLY A 87 0.38 10.31 9.21
N ARG A 88 -0.74 9.72 9.63
CA ARG A 88 -1.11 9.70 11.05
C ARG A 88 -1.66 8.37 11.55
N ASN A 89 -2.17 7.53 10.68
CA ASN A 89 -2.80 6.27 11.06
C ASN A 89 -1.72 5.21 11.26
N VAL A 90 -1.63 4.63 12.45
CA VAL A 90 -0.56 3.68 12.77
C VAL A 90 -0.60 2.45 11.87
N GLU A 91 -1.80 1.98 11.49
CA GLU A 91 -1.92 0.84 10.60
C GLU A 91 -1.33 1.15 9.22
N LEU A 92 -1.59 2.36 8.71
CA LEU A 92 -1.02 2.77 7.43
C LEU A 92 0.47 3.07 7.51
N LEU A 93 0.95 3.59 8.64
CA LEU A 93 2.38 3.75 8.85
C LEU A 93 3.08 2.39 8.75
N TRP A 94 2.49 1.37 9.34
CA TRP A 94 3.03 0.00 9.26
C TRP A 94 2.93 -0.55 7.84
N LEU A 95 1.76 -0.43 7.23
CA LEU A 95 1.47 -1.02 5.92
C LEU A 95 2.38 -0.45 4.83
N LEU A 96 2.64 0.85 4.89
CA LEU A 96 3.41 1.57 3.88
C LEU A 96 4.86 1.85 4.29
N ASN A 97 5.34 1.26 5.37
CA ASN A 97 6.70 1.50 5.88
C ASN A 97 6.99 2.99 6.03
N LYS A 98 6.03 3.73 6.56
CA LYS A 98 6.08 5.19 6.78
C LYS A 98 6.15 6.02 5.49
N LEU A 99 5.92 5.42 4.34
CA LEU A 99 5.76 6.19 3.10
C LEU A 99 4.47 6.99 3.16
N ARG A 100 4.49 8.17 2.56
CA ARG A 100 3.35 9.10 2.60
C ARG A 100 3.08 9.65 1.21
N PRO A 101 2.47 8.84 0.32
CA PRO A 101 2.14 9.34 -1.02
C PRO A 101 1.20 10.54 -0.94
N ASP A 102 1.46 11.55 -1.75
CA ASP A 102 0.58 12.72 -1.81
C ASP A 102 -0.69 12.41 -2.59
N PHE A 103 -1.72 13.26 -2.42
CA PHE A 103 -3.03 12.99 -3.00
C PHE A 103 -2.98 12.93 -4.54
N LYS A 104 -2.10 13.69 -5.16
CA LYS A 104 -1.98 13.67 -6.62
C LYS A 104 -1.44 12.33 -7.11
N THR A 105 -0.42 11.82 -6.44
CA THR A 105 0.13 10.49 -6.76
C THR A 105 -0.93 9.42 -6.59
N ILE A 106 -1.72 9.49 -5.52
CA ILE A 106 -2.80 8.53 -5.26
C ILE A 106 -3.86 8.62 -6.36
N ALA A 107 -4.28 9.84 -6.71
CA ALA A 107 -5.29 10.04 -7.74
C ALA A 107 -4.82 9.58 -9.12
N ASP A 108 -3.57 9.87 -9.47
CA ASP A 108 -3.00 9.44 -10.74
C ASP A 108 -2.90 7.91 -10.81
N PHE A 109 -2.51 7.27 -9.73
CA PHE A 109 -2.46 5.81 -9.66
C PHE A 109 -3.84 5.21 -9.93
N ARG A 110 -4.86 5.76 -9.31
CA ARG A 110 -6.24 5.30 -9.49
C ARG A 110 -6.68 5.48 -10.93
N LYS A 111 -6.38 6.63 -11.52
CA LYS A 111 -6.74 6.94 -12.90
C LYS A 111 -6.05 6.01 -13.88
N ASP A 112 -4.76 5.79 -13.68
CA ASP A 112 -3.94 5.02 -14.62
C ASP A 112 -4.14 3.52 -14.50
N ASN A 113 -4.64 3.04 -13.36
CA ASN A 113 -4.72 1.61 -13.07
C ASN A 113 -6.12 1.16 -12.64
N ALA A 114 -7.17 1.88 -13.06
CA ALA A 114 -8.53 1.62 -12.58
C ALA A 114 -8.97 0.17 -12.75
N LYS A 115 -8.71 -0.42 -13.92
CA LYS A 115 -9.10 -1.81 -14.18
C LYS A 115 -8.30 -2.79 -13.33
N ALA A 116 -7.00 -2.56 -13.20
CA ALA A 116 -6.15 -3.42 -12.40
C ALA A 116 -6.52 -3.35 -10.92
N ILE A 117 -6.84 -2.16 -10.41
CA ILE A 117 -7.29 -1.98 -9.03
C ILE A 117 -8.59 -2.74 -8.80
N THR A 118 -9.55 -2.64 -9.73
CA THR A 118 -10.82 -3.36 -9.62
C THR A 118 -10.59 -4.88 -9.56
N ARG A 119 -9.71 -5.39 -10.40
CA ARG A 119 -9.37 -6.83 -10.38
C ARG A 119 -8.74 -7.23 -9.05
N ALA A 120 -7.83 -6.42 -8.53
CA ALA A 120 -7.16 -6.70 -7.27
C ALA A 120 -8.14 -6.68 -6.10
N CYS A 121 -9.03 -5.70 -6.05
CA CYS A 121 -10.02 -5.61 -4.97
C CYS A 121 -11.00 -6.80 -5.03
N ARG A 122 -11.39 -7.22 -6.23
CA ARG A 122 -12.22 -8.39 -6.40
C ARG A 122 -11.51 -9.66 -5.93
N ALA A 123 -10.23 -9.81 -6.29
CA ALA A 123 -9.43 -10.94 -5.84
C ALA A 123 -9.28 -10.93 -4.31
N PHE A 124 -9.11 -9.77 -3.71
CA PHE A 124 -9.01 -9.65 -2.27
C PHE A 124 -10.31 -10.09 -1.57
N THR A 125 -11.46 -9.68 -2.12
CA THR A 125 -12.76 -10.08 -1.58
C THR A 125 -12.91 -11.60 -1.62
N LEU A 126 -12.55 -12.22 -2.74
CA LEU A 126 -12.61 -13.68 -2.88
C LEU A 126 -11.63 -14.37 -1.94
N PHE A 127 -10.44 -13.81 -1.77
CA PHE A 127 -9.44 -14.34 -0.84
C PHE A 127 -9.99 -14.32 0.60
N CYS A 128 -10.61 -13.23 1.01
CA CYS A 128 -11.18 -13.12 2.35
C CYS A 128 -12.32 -14.12 2.58
N ARG A 129 -13.13 -14.39 1.55
CA ARG A 129 -14.23 -15.36 1.65
C ARG A 129 -13.73 -16.80 1.78
N ALA A 130 -12.55 -17.07 1.27
CA ALA A 130 -11.98 -18.42 1.29
C ALA A 130 -11.33 -18.75 2.63
N GLN A 131 -11.15 -17.79 3.50
CA GLN A 131 -10.52 -18.00 4.81
C GLN A 131 -11.45 -18.51 5.89
#